data_6c5758c767f58ad7d6d010f31586bea1
#
_entry.id   6c5758c767f58ad7d6d010f31586bea1
#
_cell.length_a   1.000
_cell.length_b   1.000
_cell.length_c   1.000
_cell.angle_alpha   90.00
_cell.angle_beta   90.00
_cell.angle_gamma   90.00
#
_symmetry.space_group_name_H-M   'P 1'
#
loop_
_entity.id
_entity.type
_entity.pdbx_description
1 polymer ?
#
loop_
_entity_poly.entity_id
_entity_poly.type
_entity_poly.pdbx_seq_one_letter_code
_entity_poly.pdbx_strand_id
1 'polypeptide(L)'
;MYNNIMRKVKHAIFIILFVVVTIGMGASVYFSIQGDNNYDYVVETNAFFAPFEFYKDRKIVGVDVDIVNRVAEKMNKKIQIKNVEFDVIIDNVEAGLIADAGAAGLTITPARKEKVNFTIPYYDSVQYVIFNRNNPPSLRDNHVVWEALAGAKLGSQIGSTGYIFVDSEIEDGVLSGTNTEIKGIDSHQLAADAINAHIIDYAIADELAAKFIVEKNPEFDALPLYYSGPTRAEDYPVEESYAIAVNKSRGDLLEAFNAVLGEMLTEDENGQTEIDRLVLKYMGLTDE
;
A
#
# COMPACT_ATOMS: atom_id res chain seq x y z
N MET A 1 -25.31 -48.57 42.96
CA MET A 1 -26.00 -47.25 42.98
C MET A 1 -25.03 -46.07 43.13
N TYR A 2 -24.13 -46.11 44.14
CA TYR A 2 -23.15 -45.03 44.40
C TYR A 2 -22.21 -44.72 43.23
N ASN A 3 -21.64 -45.70 42.55
CA ASN A 3 -20.72 -45.52 41.43
C ASN A 3 -21.37 -44.87 40.21
N ASN A 4 -22.67 -45.03 39.99
CA ASN A 4 -23.39 -44.39 38.90
C ASN A 4 -23.67 -42.89 39.16
N ILE A 5 -23.89 -42.55 40.42
CA ILE A 5 -24.08 -41.16 40.86
C ILE A 5 -22.78 -40.38 40.71
N MET A 6 -21.66 -40.93 41.20
CA MET A 6 -20.33 -40.32 41.08
C MET A 6 -19.88 -40.15 39.65
N ARG A 7 -20.24 -41.07 38.75
CA ARG A 7 -19.94 -40.94 37.31
C ARG A 7 -20.75 -39.81 36.65
N LYS A 8 -22.02 -39.67 37.00
CA LYS A 8 -22.86 -38.55 36.52
C LYS A 8 -22.37 -37.21 37.04
N VAL A 9 -21.94 -37.09 38.27
CA VAL A 9 -21.39 -35.88 38.87
C VAL A 9 -20.08 -35.49 38.18
N LYS A 10 -19.17 -36.44 37.93
CA LYS A 10 -17.91 -36.18 37.21
C LYS A 10 -18.17 -35.68 35.79
N HIS A 11 -19.14 -36.25 35.06
CA HIS A 11 -19.52 -35.79 33.71
C HIS A 11 -20.12 -34.39 33.77
N ALA A 12 -20.97 -34.09 34.74
CA ALA A 12 -21.55 -32.75 34.91
C ALA A 12 -20.48 -31.69 35.21
N ILE A 13 -19.53 -32.00 36.08
CA ILE A 13 -18.39 -31.10 36.37
C ILE A 13 -17.52 -30.90 35.16
N PHE A 14 -17.25 -31.95 34.37
CA PHE A 14 -16.46 -31.85 33.15
C PHE A 14 -17.16 -30.98 32.09
N ILE A 15 -18.47 -31.13 31.92
CA ILE A 15 -19.26 -30.28 30.99
C ILE A 15 -19.25 -28.82 31.44
N ILE A 16 -19.44 -28.54 32.74
CA ILE A 16 -19.41 -27.18 33.29
C ILE A 16 -18.04 -26.54 33.07
N LEU A 17 -16.95 -27.27 33.37
CA LEU A 17 -15.58 -26.79 33.13
C LEU A 17 -15.32 -26.50 31.64
N PHE A 18 -15.78 -27.38 30.75
CA PHE A 18 -15.64 -27.18 29.31
C PHE A 18 -16.39 -25.93 28.81
N VAL A 19 -17.62 -25.70 29.29
CA VAL A 19 -18.43 -24.51 28.96
C VAL A 19 -17.77 -23.24 29.53
N VAL A 20 -17.23 -23.24 30.74
CA VAL A 20 -16.53 -22.09 31.31
C VAL A 20 -15.26 -21.74 30.53
N VAL A 21 -14.50 -22.77 30.10
CA VAL A 21 -13.28 -22.57 29.29
C VAL A 21 -13.64 -22.01 27.91
N THR A 22 -14.68 -22.52 27.25
CA THR A 22 -15.09 -22.01 25.92
C THR A 22 -15.66 -20.59 25.99
N ILE A 23 -16.42 -20.25 27.04
CA ILE A 23 -16.90 -18.88 27.27
C ILE A 23 -15.71 -17.97 27.61
N GLY A 24 -14.76 -18.41 28.44
CA GLY A 24 -13.55 -17.65 28.76
C GLY A 24 -12.66 -17.39 27.55
N MET A 25 -12.47 -18.40 26.69
CA MET A 25 -11.74 -18.23 25.43
C MET A 25 -12.47 -17.29 24.47
N GLY A 26 -13.79 -17.45 24.32
CA GLY A 26 -14.62 -16.55 23.50
C GLY A 26 -14.58 -15.11 24.00
N ALA A 27 -14.65 -14.88 25.31
CA ALA A 27 -14.51 -13.56 25.89
C ALA A 27 -13.11 -12.97 25.70
N SER A 28 -12.05 -13.78 25.88
CA SER A 28 -10.66 -13.33 25.65
C SER A 28 -10.41 -12.96 24.19
N VAL A 29 -10.94 -13.72 23.23
CA VAL A 29 -10.87 -13.41 21.81
C VAL A 29 -11.68 -12.16 21.51
N TYR A 30 -12.89 -12.01 22.06
CA TYR A 30 -13.72 -10.82 21.90
C TYR A 30 -13.04 -9.56 22.46
N PHE A 31 -12.42 -9.62 23.65
CA PHE A 31 -11.65 -8.52 24.22
C PHE A 31 -10.33 -8.23 23.48
N SER A 32 -9.74 -9.24 22.83
CA SER A 32 -8.53 -9.05 22.01
C SER A 32 -8.85 -8.44 20.64
N ILE A 33 -10.07 -8.64 20.13
CA ILE A 33 -10.57 -8.04 18.87
C ILE A 33 -11.06 -6.61 19.11
N GLN A 34 -11.58 -6.29 20.32
CA GLN A 34 -11.77 -4.91 20.73
C GLN A 34 -10.41 -4.33 21.11
N GLY A 35 -9.63 -3.93 20.08
CA GLY A 35 -8.42 -3.15 20.27
C GLY A 35 -8.67 -1.94 21.17
N ASP A 36 -7.60 -1.44 21.76
CA ASP A 36 -7.57 -0.34 22.74
C ASP A 36 -8.70 0.68 22.46
N ASN A 37 -9.78 0.64 23.24
CA ASN A 37 -11.04 1.38 23.07
C ASN A 37 -10.88 2.92 23.16
N ASN A 38 -9.69 3.44 22.83
CA ASN A 38 -9.32 4.84 22.92
C ASN A 38 -9.37 5.58 21.56
N TYR A 39 -9.68 4.87 20.48
CA TYR A 39 -9.75 5.43 19.12
C TYR A 39 -11.17 5.28 18.53
N ASP A 40 -11.59 6.28 17.76
CA ASP A 40 -12.87 6.28 17.05
C ASP A 40 -12.76 5.50 15.73
N TYR A 41 -11.59 5.58 15.07
CA TYR A 41 -11.29 4.91 13.81
C TYR A 41 -9.88 4.35 13.78
N VAL A 42 -9.67 3.34 12.95
CA VAL A 42 -8.36 2.75 12.65
C VAL A 42 -8.08 2.89 11.16
N VAL A 43 -6.95 3.49 10.82
CA VAL A 43 -6.43 3.61 9.46
C VAL A 43 -5.16 2.78 9.34
N GLU A 44 -5.14 1.82 8.43
CA GLU A 44 -3.95 1.03 8.13
C GLU A 44 -3.09 1.70 7.06
N THR A 45 -1.78 1.53 7.19
CA THR A 45 -0.77 2.05 6.29
C THR A 45 0.38 1.04 6.16
N ASN A 46 1.26 1.21 5.15
CA ASN A 46 2.52 0.46 5.05
C ASN A 46 3.70 1.44 5.03
N ALA A 47 4.27 1.71 6.20
CA ALA A 47 5.24 2.80 6.43
C ALA A 47 6.63 2.54 5.84
N PHE A 48 6.68 2.09 4.58
CA PHE A 48 7.88 1.86 3.77
C PHE A 48 7.77 2.52 2.37
N PHE A 49 6.88 3.52 2.23
CA PHE A 49 6.56 4.15 0.96
C PHE A 49 6.72 5.68 1.04
N ALA A 50 7.98 6.15 1.20
CA ALA A 50 8.28 7.58 1.17
C ALA A 50 8.02 8.17 -0.23
N PRO A 51 7.46 9.40 -0.31
CA PRO A 51 7.19 10.37 0.74
C PRO A 51 5.78 10.27 1.38
N PHE A 52 4.97 9.25 1.02
CA PHE A 52 3.57 9.16 1.43
C PHE A 52 3.43 8.65 2.87
N GLU A 53 4.11 7.56 3.22
CA GLU A 53 4.16 7.01 4.58
C GLU A 53 5.49 6.30 4.84
N PHE A 54 6.20 6.75 5.86
CA PHE A 54 7.50 6.16 6.21
C PHE A 54 7.87 6.46 7.66
N TYR A 55 8.86 5.73 8.16
CA TYR A 55 9.40 5.97 9.50
C TYR A 55 10.45 7.08 9.49
N LYS A 56 10.21 8.15 10.30
CA LYS A 56 11.21 9.16 10.67
C LYS A 56 11.21 9.28 12.20
N ASP A 57 12.36 9.12 12.83
CA ASP A 57 12.52 9.20 14.30
C ASP A 57 11.54 8.28 15.06
N ARG A 58 11.33 7.08 14.59
CA ARG A 58 10.39 6.06 15.12
C ARG A 58 8.92 6.46 15.08
N LYS A 59 8.56 7.47 14.31
CA LYS A 59 7.17 7.86 14.05
C LYS A 59 6.85 7.62 12.59
N ILE A 60 5.61 7.26 12.31
CA ILE A 60 5.10 7.24 10.94
C ILE A 60 4.77 8.66 10.54
N VAL A 61 5.31 9.11 9.42
CA VAL A 61 5.13 10.45 8.85
C VAL A 61 4.95 10.33 7.33
N GLY A 62 4.48 11.40 6.69
CA GLY A 62 4.32 11.46 5.25
C GLY A 62 3.00 12.11 4.83
N VAL A 63 2.78 12.22 3.54
CA VAL A 63 1.60 12.87 2.95
C VAL A 63 0.31 12.22 3.43
N ASP A 64 0.22 10.90 3.39
CA ASP A 64 -0.96 10.13 3.79
C ASP A 64 -1.25 10.30 5.29
N VAL A 65 -0.19 10.35 6.09
CA VAL A 65 -0.29 10.57 7.54
C VAL A 65 -0.81 11.97 7.84
N ASP A 66 -0.36 12.99 7.11
CA ASP A 66 -0.85 14.37 7.26
C ASP A 66 -2.32 14.49 6.83
N ILE A 67 -2.74 13.81 5.76
CA ILE A 67 -4.16 13.73 5.35
C ILE A 67 -5.00 13.12 6.48
N VAL A 68 -4.61 11.98 7.02
CA VAL A 68 -5.32 11.28 8.11
C VAL A 68 -5.42 12.16 9.36
N ASN A 69 -4.32 12.81 9.75
CA ASN A 69 -4.31 13.69 10.91
C ASN A 69 -5.26 14.89 10.73
N ARG A 70 -5.30 15.49 9.54
CA ARG A 70 -6.22 16.60 9.24
C ARG A 70 -7.69 16.17 9.28
N VAL A 71 -8.00 14.94 8.82
CA VAL A 71 -9.33 14.35 8.96
C VAL A 71 -9.69 14.15 10.43
N ALA A 72 -8.76 13.63 11.24
CA ALA A 72 -8.96 13.46 12.68
C ALA A 72 -9.29 14.78 13.38
N GLU A 73 -8.55 15.86 13.07
CA GLU A 73 -8.79 17.20 13.58
C GLU A 73 -10.16 17.75 13.14
N LYS A 74 -10.48 17.66 11.84
CA LYS A 74 -11.74 18.16 11.26
C LYS A 74 -12.97 17.48 11.85
N MET A 75 -12.88 16.16 12.09
CA MET A 75 -13.95 15.38 12.72
C MET A 75 -13.98 15.52 14.24
N ASN A 76 -12.96 16.09 14.87
CA ASN A 76 -12.71 16.04 16.32
C ASN A 76 -12.77 14.59 16.85
N LYS A 77 -12.07 13.67 16.15
CA LYS A 77 -12.02 12.25 16.40
C LYS A 77 -10.59 11.76 16.61
N LYS A 78 -10.44 10.65 17.34
CA LYS A 78 -9.16 9.99 17.51
C LYS A 78 -9.01 8.91 16.44
N ILE A 79 -8.02 9.04 15.57
CA ILE A 79 -7.69 8.03 14.56
C ILE A 79 -6.38 7.37 14.94
N GLN A 80 -6.37 6.04 14.97
CA GLN A 80 -5.15 5.25 15.10
C GLN A 80 -4.60 4.94 13.72
N ILE A 81 -3.33 5.28 13.47
CA ILE A 81 -2.59 4.83 12.29
C ILE A 81 -1.81 3.59 12.66
N LYS A 82 -2.04 2.48 11.94
CA LYS A 82 -1.40 1.18 12.14
C LYS A 82 -0.55 0.79 10.94
N ASN A 83 0.72 0.48 11.18
CA ASN A 83 1.57 -0.13 10.16
C ASN A 83 1.28 -1.62 10.04
N VAL A 84 1.00 -2.07 8.82
CA VAL A 84 0.76 -3.48 8.45
C VAL A 84 1.45 -3.79 7.13
N GLU A 85 1.47 -5.06 6.71
CA GLU A 85 1.90 -5.42 5.36
C GLU A 85 0.92 -4.85 4.33
N PHE A 86 1.46 -4.45 3.16
CA PHE A 86 0.68 -3.71 2.16
C PHE A 86 -0.48 -4.53 1.58
N ASP A 87 -0.23 -5.81 1.31
CA ASP A 87 -1.15 -6.73 0.63
C ASP A 87 -2.42 -7.05 1.43
N VAL A 88 -2.40 -6.84 2.76
CA VAL A 88 -3.57 -7.11 3.62
C VAL A 88 -4.49 -5.89 3.79
N ILE A 89 -4.06 -4.68 3.44
CA ILE A 89 -4.80 -3.43 3.75
C ILE A 89 -6.20 -3.44 3.14
N ILE A 90 -6.32 -3.73 1.84
CA ILE A 90 -7.62 -3.71 1.15
C ILE A 90 -8.58 -4.72 1.76
N ASP A 91 -8.11 -5.93 2.09
CA ASP A 91 -8.95 -6.99 2.67
C ASP A 91 -9.36 -6.67 4.11
N ASN A 92 -8.48 -6.06 4.91
CA ASN A 92 -8.79 -5.60 6.25
C ASN A 92 -9.83 -4.47 6.25
N VAL A 93 -9.70 -3.52 5.31
CA VAL A 93 -10.66 -2.43 5.12
C VAL A 93 -12.00 -2.97 4.61
N GLU A 94 -12.01 -3.92 3.66
CA GLU A 94 -13.22 -4.57 3.19
C GLU A 94 -13.98 -5.24 4.36
N ALA A 95 -13.26 -6.02 5.17
CA ALA A 95 -13.82 -6.71 6.31
C ALA A 95 -14.38 -5.76 7.39
N GLY A 96 -13.77 -4.59 7.59
CA GLY A 96 -14.22 -3.56 8.53
C GLY A 96 -14.19 -3.97 10.00
N LEU A 97 -13.40 -5.00 10.34
CA LEU A 97 -13.30 -5.53 11.71
C LEU A 97 -12.15 -4.91 12.50
N ILE A 98 -11.05 -4.58 11.81
CA ILE A 98 -9.81 -4.11 12.42
C ILE A 98 -9.28 -2.84 11.78
N ALA A 99 -9.82 -2.44 10.62
CA ALA A 99 -9.52 -1.21 9.91
C ALA A 99 -10.79 -0.58 9.35
N ASP A 100 -10.89 0.74 9.43
CA ASP A 100 -11.96 1.54 8.86
C ASP A 100 -11.54 2.14 7.51
N ALA A 101 -10.24 2.39 7.33
CA ALA A 101 -9.66 2.91 6.10
C ALA A 101 -8.21 2.44 5.91
N GLY A 102 -7.70 2.58 4.68
CA GLY A 102 -6.30 2.37 4.29
C GLY A 102 -5.75 3.63 3.61
N ALA A 103 -4.63 4.13 4.12
CA ALA A 103 -3.89 5.26 3.59
C ALA A 103 -2.45 4.80 3.38
N ALA A 104 -2.11 4.43 2.13
CA ALA A 104 -0.86 3.74 1.79
C ALA A 104 -0.50 3.90 0.30
N GLY A 105 -0.67 5.09 -0.28
CA GLY A 105 -0.47 5.31 -1.72
C GLY A 105 -1.31 4.35 -2.57
N LEU A 106 -2.53 4.05 -2.16
CA LEU A 106 -3.34 3.00 -2.76
C LEU A 106 -3.89 3.42 -4.13
N THR A 107 -3.42 2.79 -5.18
CA THR A 107 -3.94 2.98 -6.54
C THR A 107 -5.38 2.52 -6.66
N ILE A 108 -6.20 3.33 -7.31
CA ILE A 108 -7.57 3.01 -7.64
C ILE A 108 -7.58 1.96 -8.75
N THR A 109 -8.09 0.76 -8.48
CA THR A 109 -8.30 -0.28 -9.50
C THR A 109 -9.75 -0.79 -9.50
N PRO A 110 -10.26 -1.34 -10.62
CA PRO A 110 -11.59 -1.95 -10.66
C PRO A 110 -11.79 -3.01 -9.57
N ALA A 111 -10.82 -3.91 -9.41
CA ALA A 111 -10.91 -4.98 -8.41
C ALA A 111 -10.96 -4.45 -6.97
N ARG A 112 -10.17 -3.41 -6.65
CA ARG A 112 -10.21 -2.78 -5.32
C ARG A 112 -11.52 -2.02 -5.08
N LYS A 113 -12.09 -1.37 -6.12
CA LYS A 113 -13.41 -0.70 -6.03
C LYS A 113 -14.57 -1.66 -5.72
N GLU A 114 -14.45 -2.93 -6.11
CA GLU A 114 -15.44 -3.93 -5.74
C GLU A 114 -15.45 -4.20 -4.23
N LYS A 115 -14.31 -4.06 -3.55
CA LYS A 115 -14.12 -4.34 -2.12
C LYS A 115 -14.39 -3.13 -1.24
N VAL A 116 -13.86 -1.97 -1.60
CA VAL A 116 -13.87 -0.75 -0.77
C VAL A 116 -14.40 0.46 -1.55
N ASN A 117 -14.73 1.54 -0.84
CA ASN A 117 -14.91 2.85 -1.45
C ASN A 117 -13.55 3.56 -1.50
N PHE A 118 -13.35 4.38 -2.52
CA PHE A 118 -12.20 5.28 -2.62
C PHE A 118 -12.64 6.74 -2.49
N THR A 119 -11.77 7.55 -1.92
CA THR A 119 -11.90 9.01 -1.98
C THR A 119 -11.71 9.53 -3.41
N ILE A 120 -11.86 10.85 -3.60
CA ILE A 120 -11.29 11.49 -4.78
C ILE A 120 -9.77 11.21 -4.82
N PRO A 121 -9.16 11.04 -6.01
CA PRO A 121 -7.72 10.86 -6.12
C PRO A 121 -7.00 12.12 -5.65
N TYR A 122 -5.84 11.94 -5.00
CA TYR A 122 -5.06 13.07 -4.47
C TYR A 122 -3.67 13.18 -5.09
N TYR A 123 -3.19 12.15 -5.81
CA TYR A 123 -1.89 12.15 -6.47
C TYR A 123 -1.92 11.22 -7.67
N ASP A 124 -1.33 11.69 -8.79
CA ASP A 124 -1.12 10.86 -9.98
C ASP A 124 0.35 10.46 -10.07
N SER A 125 0.61 9.20 -10.37
CA SER A 125 1.94 8.60 -10.48
C SER A 125 2.07 7.80 -11.76
N VAL A 126 3.29 7.40 -12.07
CA VAL A 126 3.60 6.44 -13.14
C VAL A 126 4.52 5.35 -12.59
N GLN A 127 4.48 4.17 -13.19
CA GLN A 127 5.40 3.11 -12.82
C GLN A 127 6.80 3.38 -13.39
N TYR A 128 7.82 3.05 -12.62
CA TYR A 128 9.24 3.18 -12.95
C TYR A 128 9.94 1.83 -12.89
N VAL A 129 10.99 1.70 -13.68
CA VAL A 129 11.93 0.57 -13.64
C VAL A 129 13.19 1.01 -12.91
N ILE A 130 13.52 0.37 -11.80
CA ILE A 130 14.76 0.56 -11.06
C ILE A 130 15.77 -0.48 -11.55
N PHE A 131 16.99 -0.05 -11.86
CA PHE A 131 18.06 -0.92 -12.38
C PHE A 131 19.44 -0.45 -11.91
N ASN A 132 20.40 -1.36 -11.87
CA ASN A 132 21.79 -1.01 -11.66
C ASN A 132 22.35 -0.34 -12.93
N ARG A 133 23.04 0.79 -12.80
CA ARG A 133 23.64 1.56 -13.92
C ARG A 133 24.60 0.75 -14.78
N ASN A 134 25.18 -0.33 -14.23
CA ASN A 134 26.07 -1.24 -14.97
C ASN A 134 25.29 -2.30 -15.76
N ASN A 135 23.99 -2.46 -15.54
CA ASN A 135 23.13 -3.40 -16.23
C ASN A 135 21.78 -2.75 -16.58
N PRO A 136 21.75 -1.70 -17.42
CA PRO A 136 20.52 -1.05 -17.79
C PRO A 136 19.67 -1.93 -18.73
N PRO A 137 18.33 -1.84 -18.70
CA PRO A 137 17.47 -2.38 -19.74
C PRO A 137 17.69 -1.65 -21.05
N SER A 138 17.18 -2.19 -22.15
CA SER A 138 17.15 -1.44 -23.42
C SER A 138 16.26 -0.22 -23.32
N LEU A 139 16.79 0.95 -23.67
CA LEU A 139 16.08 2.22 -23.54
C LEU A 139 15.46 2.65 -24.86
N ARG A 140 14.28 3.27 -24.79
CA ARG A 140 13.71 4.11 -25.83
C ARG A 140 13.79 5.57 -25.35
N ASP A 141 14.76 6.32 -25.89
CA ASP A 141 15.07 7.68 -25.44
C ASP A 141 15.36 7.73 -23.91
N ASN A 142 14.43 8.23 -23.12
CA ASN A 142 14.55 8.38 -21.66
C ASN A 142 13.53 7.55 -20.88
N HIS A 143 12.99 6.46 -21.46
CA HIS A 143 12.04 5.56 -20.84
C HIS A 143 12.33 4.10 -21.19
N VAL A 144 11.70 3.20 -20.44
CA VAL A 144 11.74 1.75 -20.65
C VAL A 144 10.35 1.32 -21.14
N VAL A 145 10.30 0.45 -22.15
CA VAL A 145 9.05 -0.19 -22.56
C VAL A 145 9.00 -1.62 -22.05
N TRP A 146 7.80 -2.16 -21.86
CA TRP A 146 7.61 -3.53 -21.32
C TRP A 146 8.43 -4.59 -22.07
N GLU A 147 8.52 -4.51 -23.42
CA GLU A 147 9.26 -5.47 -24.23
C GLU A 147 10.77 -5.50 -23.93
N ALA A 148 11.31 -4.40 -23.41
CA ALA A 148 12.72 -4.32 -23.00
C ALA A 148 13.04 -5.14 -21.73
N LEU A 149 12.01 -5.60 -21.02
CA LEU A 149 12.11 -6.41 -19.81
C LEU A 149 11.94 -7.92 -20.07
N ALA A 150 11.77 -8.32 -21.35
CA ALA A 150 11.58 -9.70 -21.75
C ALA A 150 12.74 -10.60 -21.30
N GLY A 151 12.42 -11.71 -20.64
CA GLY A 151 13.38 -12.69 -20.13
C GLY A 151 14.08 -12.28 -18.83
N ALA A 152 13.76 -11.13 -18.25
CA ALA A 152 14.33 -10.67 -16.99
C ALA A 152 13.57 -11.24 -15.77
N LYS A 153 14.25 -11.24 -14.62
CA LYS A 153 13.63 -11.44 -13.31
C LYS A 153 13.23 -10.09 -12.76
N LEU A 154 11.92 -9.83 -12.74
CA LEU A 154 11.35 -8.59 -12.24
C LEU A 154 10.98 -8.74 -10.76
N GLY A 155 11.14 -7.66 -9.99
CA GLY A 155 10.69 -7.59 -8.60
C GLY A 155 9.68 -6.48 -8.42
N SER A 156 8.66 -6.68 -7.58
CA SER A 156 7.77 -5.63 -7.13
C SER A 156 7.18 -5.97 -5.77
N GLN A 157 6.70 -4.97 -5.05
CA GLN A 157 6.09 -5.20 -3.75
C GLN A 157 4.83 -6.06 -3.90
N ILE A 158 4.71 -7.08 -3.05
CA ILE A 158 3.56 -7.98 -3.04
C ILE A 158 2.26 -7.18 -2.85
N GLY A 159 1.26 -7.43 -3.72
CA GLY A 159 -0.04 -6.74 -3.68
C GLY A 159 -0.05 -5.33 -4.26
N SER A 160 1.09 -4.74 -4.66
CA SER A 160 1.14 -3.46 -5.36
C SER A 160 0.61 -3.56 -6.79
N THR A 161 0.27 -2.42 -7.38
CA THR A 161 -0.11 -2.36 -8.80
C THR A 161 1.06 -2.69 -9.72
N GLY A 162 2.29 -2.33 -9.35
CA GLY A 162 3.48 -2.77 -10.07
C GLY A 162 3.59 -4.28 -10.17
N TYR A 163 3.29 -5.01 -9.07
CA TYR A 163 3.24 -6.47 -9.08
C TYR A 163 2.14 -6.99 -10.02
N ILE A 164 0.93 -6.43 -9.89
CA ILE A 164 -0.24 -6.84 -10.69
C ILE A 164 0.00 -6.59 -12.19
N PHE A 165 0.60 -5.45 -12.54
CA PHE A 165 0.93 -5.12 -13.94
C PHE A 165 1.95 -6.10 -14.52
N VAL A 166 3.05 -6.38 -13.80
CA VAL A 166 4.05 -7.37 -14.25
C VAL A 166 3.42 -8.74 -14.45
N ASP A 167 2.61 -9.20 -13.49
CA ASP A 167 1.93 -10.49 -13.54
C ASP A 167 1.00 -10.57 -14.76
N SER A 168 0.20 -9.54 -14.99
CA SER A 168 -0.69 -9.43 -16.17
C SER A 168 0.08 -9.45 -17.49
N GLU A 169 1.23 -8.74 -17.58
CA GLU A 169 2.05 -8.73 -18.78
C GLU A 169 2.73 -10.09 -19.05
N ILE A 170 3.05 -10.86 -18.00
CA ILE A 170 3.56 -12.23 -18.12
C ILE A 170 2.45 -13.19 -18.53
N GLU A 171 1.24 -13.07 -17.97
CA GLU A 171 0.13 -13.97 -18.29
C GLU A 171 -0.37 -13.78 -19.72
N ASP A 172 -0.80 -12.59 -20.08
CA ASP A 172 -1.55 -12.31 -21.32
C ASP A 172 -0.96 -11.14 -22.15
N GLY A 173 0.05 -10.42 -21.63
CA GLY A 173 0.63 -9.25 -22.25
C GLY A 173 1.87 -9.53 -23.11
N VAL A 174 2.68 -8.48 -23.29
CA VAL A 174 3.86 -8.50 -24.17
C VAL A 174 5.02 -9.34 -23.62
N LEU A 175 4.99 -9.67 -22.34
CA LEU A 175 6.00 -10.55 -21.71
C LEU A 175 5.61 -12.02 -21.74
N SER A 176 4.44 -12.36 -22.27
CA SER A 176 3.98 -13.75 -22.36
C SER A 176 4.90 -14.59 -23.23
N GLY A 177 5.31 -15.76 -22.71
CA GLY A 177 6.21 -16.68 -23.41
C GLY A 177 7.68 -16.24 -23.52
N THR A 178 8.08 -15.15 -22.84
CA THR A 178 9.45 -14.61 -22.89
C THR A 178 10.39 -15.17 -21.82
N ASN A 179 9.94 -16.09 -20.97
CA ASN A 179 10.62 -16.58 -19.75
C ASN A 179 10.88 -15.47 -18.70
N THR A 180 10.13 -14.37 -18.74
CA THR A 180 10.14 -13.34 -17.68
C THR A 180 9.53 -13.93 -16.40
N GLU A 181 10.14 -13.64 -15.25
CA GLU A 181 9.68 -14.08 -13.94
C GLU A 181 9.35 -12.85 -13.08
N ILE A 182 8.32 -12.95 -12.21
CA ILE A 182 8.10 -11.98 -11.16
C ILE A 182 8.46 -12.56 -9.79
N LYS A 183 9.13 -11.77 -8.97
CA LYS A 183 9.45 -12.04 -7.57
C LYS A 183 8.77 -10.99 -6.69
N GLY A 184 7.94 -11.45 -5.74
CA GLY A 184 7.42 -10.59 -4.70
C GLY A 184 8.53 -10.15 -3.75
N ILE A 185 8.56 -8.87 -3.42
CA ILE A 185 9.38 -8.29 -2.37
C ILE A 185 8.47 -7.65 -1.30
N ASP A 186 8.91 -7.68 -0.04
CA ASP A 186 8.07 -7.24 1.08
C ASP A 186 7.87 -5.71 1.09
N SER A 187 8.82 -4.95 0.54
CA SER A 187 8.70 -3.50 0.38
C SER A 187 9.55 -2.97 -0.78
N HIS A 188 9.16 -1.83 -1.34
CA HIS A 188 9.95 -1.16 -2.38
C HIS A 188 11.38 -0.83 -1.93
N GLN A 189 11.61 -0.56 -0.63
CA GLN A 189 12.94 -0.24 -0.10
C GLN A 189 13.93 -1.41 -0.21
N LEU A 190 13.44 -2.65 -0.29
CA LEU A 190 14.28 -3.84 -0.48
C LEU A 190 14.67 -4.09 -1.95
N ALA A 191 14.17 -3.30 -2.88
CA ALA A 191 14.45 -3.48 -4.31
C ALA A 191 15.95 -3.40 -4.64
N ALA A 192 16.66 -2.40 -4.10
CA ALA A 192 18.09 -2.23 -4.31
C ALA A 192 18.90 -3.44 -3.80
N ASP A 193 18.55 -3.93 -2.60
CA ASP A 193 19.20 -5.10 -2.02
C ASP A 193 18.94 -6.37 -2.86
N ALA A 194 17.71 -6.54 -3.36
CA ALA A 194 17.34 -7.69 -4.20
C ALA A 194 18.07 -7.67 -5.55
N ILE A 195 18.27 -6.48 -6.16
CA ILE A 195 19.07 -6.35 -7.40
C ILE A 195 20.53 -6.63 -7.10
N ASN A 196 21.12 -6.07 -6.03
CA ASN A 196 22.50 -6.31 -5.65
C ASN A 196 22.78 -7.79 -5.33
N ALA A 197 21.82 -8.49 -4.75
CA ALA A 197 21.89 -9.93 -4.48
C ALA A 197 21.62 -10.81 -5.72
N HIS A 198 21.35 -10.22 -6.89
CA HIS A 198 20.98 -10.93 -8.13
C HIS A 198 19.74 -11.83 -7.99
N ILE A 199 18.86 -11.49 -7.06
CA ILE A 199 17.55 -12.16 -6.89
C ILE A 199 16.61 -11.71 -8.00
N ILE A 200 16.68 -10.43 -8.37
CA ILE A 200 15.97 -9.79 -9.48
C ILE A 200 16.97 -9.01 -10.34
N ASP A 201 16.62 -8.78 -11.60
CA ASP A 201 17.39 -7.97 -12.52
C ASP A 201 16.95 -6.50 -12.46
N TYR A 202 15.63 -6.28 -12.38
CA TYR A 202 15.00 -4.97 -12.32
C TYR A 202 13.85 -4.97 -11.30
N ALA A 203 13.58 -3.81 -10.70
CA ALA A 203 12.41 -3.65 -9.85
C ALA A 203 11.42 -2.67 -10.47
N ILE A 204 10.11 -2.95 -10.29
CA ILE A 204 9.02 -2.08 -10.71
C ILE A 204 8.45 -1.44 -9.45
N ALA A 205 8.38 -0.12 -9.46
CA ALA A 205 7.87 0.69 -8.35
C ALA A 205 7.34 2.02 -8.87
N ASP A 206 6.53 2.67 -8.08
CA ASP A 206 5.97 3.98 -8.39
C ASP A 206 7.06 5.06 -8.40
N GLU A 207 6.87 6.11 -9.19
CA GLU A 207 7.85 7.15 -9.49
C GLU A 207 8.60 7.66 -8.25
N LEU A 208 7.88 8.17 -7.23
CA LEU A 208 8.53 8.79 -6.07
C LEU A 208 9.25 7.77 -5.19
N ALA A 209 8.69 6.56 -5.05
CA ALA A 209 9.37 5.47 -4.36
C ALA A 209 10.66 5.06 -5.08
N ALA A 210 10.62 4.93 -6.41
CA ALA A 210 11.80 4.63 -7.22
C ALA A 210 12.86 5.72 -7.09
N LYS A 211 12.49 7.00 -7.21
CA LYS A 211 13.41 8.14 -7.05
C LYS A 211 14.03 8.19 -5.65
N PHE A 212 13.25 7.94 -4.61
CA PHE A 212 13.73 7.90 -3.23
C PHE A 212 14.76 6.76 -3.00
N ILE A 213 14.55 5.60 -3.62
CA ILE A 213 15.51 4.48 -3.56
C ILE A 213 16.81 4.84 -4.25
N VAL A 214 16.74 5.41 -5.47
CA VAL A 214 17.92 5.78 -6.27
C VAL A 214 18.72 6.90 -5.61
N GLU A 215 18.07 7.88 -4.96
CA GLU A 215 18.76 8.95 -4.23
C GLU A 215 19.69 8.39 -3.14
N LYS A 216 19.30 7.33 -2.47
CA LYS A 216 20.08 6.69 -1.41
C LYS A 216 21.07 5.66 -1.91
N ASN A 217 20.96 5.23 -3.15
CA ASN A 217 21.77 4.18 -3.77
C ASN A 217 22.30 4.65 -5.13
N PRO A 218 23.41 5.40 -5.17
CA PRO A 218 23.93 6.07 -6.39
C PRO A 218 24.29 5.14 -7.54
N GLU A 219 24.51 3.85 -7.26
CA GLU A 219 24.78 2.81 -8.27
C GLU A 219 23.56 2.43 -9.09
N PHE A 220 22.36 2.85 -8.66
CA PHE A 220 21.10 2.61 -9.36
C PHE A 220 20.64 3.83 -10.15
N ASP A 221 19.74 3.56 -11.09
CA ASP A 221 18.94 4.55 -11.80
C ASP A 221 17.50 4.07 -11.89
N ALA A 222 16.58 4.98 -12.17
CA ALA A 222 15.19 4.66 -12.37
C ALA A 222 14.60 5.50 -13.51
N LEU A 223 13.89 4.84 -14.41
CA LEU A 223 13.27 5.46 -15.57
C LEU A 223 11.79 5.04 -15.68
N PRO A 224 10.93 5.93 -16.22
CA PRO A 224 9.52 5.63 -16.34
C PRO A 224 9.27 4.45 -17.29
N LEU A 225 8.28 3.64 -16.93
CA LEU A 225 7.83 2.47 -17.67
C LEU A 225 6.64 2.83 -18.56
N TYR A 226 6.70 2.39 -19.80
CA TYR A 226 5.75 2.76 -20.86
C TYR A 226 5.20 1.52 -21.56
N TYR A 227 4.00 1.66 -22.09
CA TYR A 227 3.48 0.80 -23.14
C TYR A 227 3.97 1.31 -24.50
N SER A 228 4.36 0.38 -25.37
CA SER A 228 4.76 0.71 -26.75
C SER A 228 3.56 1.13 -27.59
N GLY A 229 3.62 2.32 -28.18
CA GLY A 229 2.73 2.74 -29.24
C GLY A 229 3.15 2.22 -30.63
N PRO A 230 2.34 2.45 -31.67
CA PRO A 230 2.69 2.12 -33.06
C PRO A 230 3.98 2.80 -33.53
N THR A 231 4.29 3.96 -33.00
CA THR A 231 5.56 4.66 -33.17
C THR A 231 6.10 5.08 -31.80
N ARG A 232 7.41 5.37 -31.69
CA ARG A 232 8.02 5.83 -30.43
C ARG A 232 7.37 7.10 -29.85
N ALA A 233 6.85 7.95 -30.69
CA ALA A 233 6.17 9.18 -30.26
C ALA A 233 4.78 8.93 -29.67
N GLU A 234 4.27 7.71 -29.83
CA GLU A 234 2.96 7.27 -29.31
C GLU A 234 3.09 6.31 -28.11
N ASP A 235 4.32 6.10 -27.60
CA ASP A 235 4.53 5.39 -26.34
C ASP A 235 3.85 6.19 -25.21
N TYR A 236 3.19 5.50 -24.27
CA TYR A 236 2.46 6.14 -23.18
C TYR A 236 2.78 5.49 -21.83
N PRO A 237 2.82 6.30 -20.75
CA PRO A 237 3.23 5.81 -19.44
C PRO A 237 2.22 4.83 -18.83
N VAL A 238 2.72 3.99 -17.93
CA VAL A 238 1.88 3.16 -17.04
C VAL A 238 1.43 4.04 -15.89
N GLU A 239 0.26 4.69 -16.06
CA GLU A 239 -0.29 5.67 -15.12
C GLU A 239 -1.14 5.03 -14.03
N GLU A 240 -1.19 5.70 -12.88
CA GLU A 240 -2.03 5.34 -11.75
C GLU A 240 -2.38 6.56 -10.91
N SER A 241 -3.49 6.46 -10.13
CA SER A 241 -3.94 7.53 -9.25
C SER A 241 -4.15 7.00 -7.85
N TYR A 242 -3.60 7.69 -6.83
CA TYR A 242 -3.73 7.32 -5.42
C TYR A 242 -4.98 7.92 -4.79
N ALA A 243 -5.61 7.12 -3.94
CA ALA A 243 -6.73 7.54 -3.11
C ALA A 243 -6.73 6.77 -1.78
N ILE A 244 -7.43 7.31 -0.80
CA ILE A 244 -7.65 6.62 0.47
C ILE A 244 -8.77 5.60 0.29
N ALA A 245 -8.51 4.34 0.67
CA ALA A 245 -9.51 3.29 0.70
C ALA A 245 -10.33 3.39 1.99
N VAL A 246 -11.65 3.32 1.89
CA VAL A 246 -12.56 3.45 3.05
C VAL A 246 -13.57 2.29 3.03
N ASN A 247 -13.80 1.69 4.20
CA ASN A 247 -14.80 0.64 4.33
C ASN A 247 -16.17 1.14 3.86
N LYS A 248 -16.91 0.31 3.11
CA LYS A 248 -18.21 0.66 2.52
C LYS A 248 -19.28 1.10 3.54
N SER A 249 -19.15 0.69 4.80
CA SER A 249 -20.07 1.10 5.89
C SER A 249 -19.70 2.43 6.54
N ARG A 250 -18.54 3.01 6.20
CA ARG A 250 -18.01 4.25 6.80
C ARG A 250 -18.21 5.48 5.88
N GLY A 251 -19.45 5.75 5.53
CA GLY A 251 -19.79 6.91 4.68
C GLY A 251 -19.39 8.25 5.30
N ASP A 252 -19.49 8.37 6.63
CA ASP A 252 -19.06 9.53 7.41
C ASP A 252 -17.56 9.82 7.28
N LEU A 253 -16.74 8.77 7.34
CA LEU A 253 -15.29 8.88 7.19
C LEU A 253 -14.91 9.21 5.74
N LEU A 254 -15.58 8.60 4.75
CA LEU A 254 -15.38 8.90 3.33
C LEU A 254 -15.69 10.38 3.01
N GLU A 255 -16.80 10.89 3.53
CA GLU A 255 -17.19 12.29 3.36
C GLU A 255 -16.16 13.25 3.99
N ALA A 256 -15.66 12.92 5.19
CA ALA A 256 -14.64 13.71 5.86
C ALA A 256 -13.32 13.73 5.10
N PHE A 257 -12.85 12.57 4.58
CA PHE A 257 -11.67 12.51 3.74
C PHE A 257 -11.84 13.35 2.46
N ASN A 258 -12.95 13.19 1.74
CA ASN A 258 -13.20 13.95 0.52
C ASN A 258 -13.28 15.48 0.78
N ALA A 259 -13.83 15.89 1.91
CA ALA A 259 -13.88 17.31 2.28
C ALA A 259 -12.49 17.87 2.59
N VAL A 260 -11.61 17.10 3.27
CA VAL A 260 -10.22 17.48 3.54
C VAL A 260 -9.41 17.50 2.25
N LEU A 261 -9.50 16.45 1.45
CA LEU A 261 -8.79 16.38 0.17
C LEU A 261 -9.21 17.49 -0.79
N GLY A 262 -10.50 17.84 -0.84
CA GLY A 262 -10.98 18.96 -1.64
C GLY A 262 -10.34 20.31 -1.25
N GLU A 263 -10.09 20.52 0.06
CA GLU A 263 -9.36 21.68 0.56
C GLU A 263 -7.87 21.61 0.18
N MET A 264 -7.22 20.47 0.41
CA MET A 264 -5.78 20.26 0.18
C MET A 264 -5.39 20.27 -1.31
N LEU A 265 -6.31 19.93 -2.21
CA LEU A 265 -6.13 19.95 -3.66
C LEU A 265 -6.48 21.32 -4.30
N THR A 266 -6.89 22.32 -3.49
CA THR A 266 -7.10 23.67 -4.01
C THR A 266 -5.75 24.30 -4.31
N GLU A 267 -5.57 24.70 -5.58
CA GLU A 267 -4.37 25.39 -6.03
C GLU A 267 -4.25 26.80 -5.42
N ASP A 268 -3.06 27.16 -5.04
CA ASP A 268 -2.72 28.53 -4.65
C ASP A 268 -2.46 29.43 -5.87
N GLU A 269 -2.04 30.68 -5.64
CA GLU A 269 -1.72 31.66 -6.69
C GLU A 269 -0.56 31.24 -7.63
N ASN A 270 0.24 30.26 -7.23
CA ASN A 270 1.34 29.71 -8.00
C ASN A 270 0.97 28.39 -8.73
N GLY A 271 -0.30 27.95 -8.62
CA GLY A 271 -0.78 26.69 -9.17
C GLY A 271 -0.29 25.45 -8.40
N GLN A 272 0.11 25.61 -7.14
CA GLN A 272 0.53 24.51 -6.26
C GLN A 272 -0.56 24.15 -5.26
N THR A 273 -0.80 22.85 -5.09
CA THR A 273 -1.68 22.32 -4.05
C THR A 273 -0.92 22.14 -2.73
N GLU A 274 -1.65 21.91 -1.66
CA GLU A 274 -1.02 21.53 -0.39
C GLU A 274 -0.37 20.14 -0.47
N ILE A 275 -0.96 19.21 -1.24
CA ILE A 275 -0.38 17.89 -1.51
C ILE A 275 1.01 18.04 -2.16
N ASP A 276 1.15 18.90 -3.18
CA ASP A 276 2.46 19.15 -3.83
C ASP A 276 3.50 19.64 -2.84
N ARG A 277 3.11 20.58 -1.97
CA ARG A 277 4.03 21.10 -0.94
C ARG A 277 4.43 20.03 0.08
N LEU A 278 3.52 19.16 0.47
CA LEU A 278 3.83 18.03 1.36
C LEU A 278 4.78 17.03 0.69
N VAL A 279 4.55 16.70 -0.57
CA VAL A 279 5.46 15.85 -1.35
C VAL A 279 6.86 16.45 -1.37
N LEU A 280 7.01 17.74 -1.74
CA LEU A 280 8.29 18.42 -1.76
C LEU A 280 8.98 18.43 -0.39
N LYS A 281 8.23 18.71 0.68
CA LYS A 281 8.70 18.68 2.07
C LYS A 281 9.27 17.31 2.45
N TYR A 282 8.54 16.26 2.18
CA TYR A 282 8.96 14.92 2.57
C TYR A 282 10.02 14.31 1.67
N MET A 283 10.17 14.81 0.46
CA MET A 283 11.32 14.53 -0.42
C MET A 283 12.57 15.34 -0.03
N GLY A 284 12.48 16.26 0.95
CA GLY A 284 13.60 17.09 1.36
C GLY A 284 13.98 18.17 0.34
N LEU A 285 13.04 18.56 -0.51
CA LEU A 285 13.25 19.54 -1.59
C LEU A 285 12.79 20.95 -1.21
N THR A 286 12.34 21.16 0.03
CA THR A 286 12.02 22.48 0.61
C THR A 286 12.88 22.71 1.85
N ASP A 287 13.46 23.86 1.98
CA ASP A 287 13.90 24.42 3.26
C ASP A 287 12.62 24.72 4.05
N GLU A 288 12.34 24.00 5.14
CA GLU A 288 11.12 24.00 5.97
C GLU A 288 10.19 25.21 5.87
#